data_e32958c14cc6991412e9ca6b3d4f4c6e
#
_entry.id   e32958c14cc6991412e9ca6b3d4f4c6e
#
_cell.length_a   1.000
_cell.length_b   1.000
_cell.length_c   1.000
_cell.angle_alpha   90.00
_cell.angle_beta   90.00
_cell.angle_gamma   90.00
#
_symmetry.space_group_name_H-M   'P 1'
#
loop_
_entity.id
_entity.type
_entity.pdbx_description
1 polymer ?
#
loop_
_entity_poly.entity_id
_entity_poly.type
_entity_poly.pdbx_seq_one_letter_code
_entity_poly.pdbx_strand_id
1 'polypeptide(L)'
;ATPFTFREKIAQMRSLLTQPTFISMYMIAALSMGIFVSVYNYLSFLLESPLFALPHHLVAMIFMMYIAGIIGSVVAGSLSDKFAPEILLQGTLLLMGIGMSCLLVMKLWIIVLGLGILTFSFFGTHTLASRIISIHAQNLKSSATCIYWLFYYLGSSLIGSLTGIVFVSNGWFSLVEILLLLLLGALIIASLFIFKYRFYEKSKVYSHHRYGSDDVHSCS
;
A
#
# COMPACT_ATOMS: atom_id res chain seq x y z
N ALA A 1 20.41 25.22 17.00
CA ALA A 1 20.09 23.80 16.74
C ALA A 1 21.18 22.98 17.42
N THR A 2 20.85 22.29 18.53
CA THR A 2 21.75 21.36 19.20
C THR A 2 22.10 20.21 18.27
N PRO A 3 23.38 19.83 18.09
CA PRO A 3 23.76 18.71 17.27
C PRO A 3 23.19 17.43 17.87
N PHE A 4 22.31 16.77 17.12
CA PHE A 4 21.76 15.47 17.51
C PHE A 4 22.90 14.45 17.69
N THR A 5 22.95 13.81 18.85
CA THR A 5 23.91 12.75 19.12
C THR A 5 23.56 11.52 18.27
N PHE A 6 24.55 10.82 17.75
CA PHE A 6 24.37 9.58 16.96
C PHE A 6 23.46 8.56 17.66
N ARG A 7 23.57 8.47 18.99
CA ARG A 7 22.74 7.61 19.86
C ARG A 7 21.24 7.98 19.80
N GLU A 8 20.92 9.26 19.75
CA GLU A 8 19.53 9.76 19.65
C GLU A 8 18.91 9.41 18.30
N LYS A 9 19.71 9.53 17.21
CA LYS A 9 19.27 9.13 15.87
C LYS A 9 18.96 7.63 15.77
N ILE A 10 19.81 6.78 16.38
CA ILE A 10 19.55 5.33 16.43
C ILE A 10 18.29 5.03 17.22
N ALA A 11 18.09 5.67 18.38
CA ALA A 11 16.88 5.49 19.18
C ALA A 11 15.61 5.92 18.42
N GLN A 12 15.66 7.02 17.69
CA GLN A 12 14.59 7.48 16.81
C GLN A 12 14.30 6.49 15.67
N MET A 13 15.32 6.00 14.98
CA MET A 13 15.14 4.97 13.94
C MET A 13 14.54 3.69 14.51
N ARG A 14 15.00 3.25 15.69
CA ARG A 14 14.44 2.08 16.38
C ARG A 14 12.96 2.27 16.69
N SER A 15 12.56 3.46 17.16
CA SER A 15 11.14 3.75 17.42
C SER A 15 10.27 3.65 16.18
N LEU A 16 10.76 4.12 15.02
CA LEU A 16 10.07 4.03 13.74
C LEU A 16 9.96 2.59 13.22
N LEU A 17 10.91 1.72 13.57
CA LEU A 17 10.94 0.31 13.17
C LEU A 17 10.22 -0.62 14.17
N THR A 18 9.77 -0.11 15.33
CA THR A 18 9.09 -0.91 16.36
C THR A 18 7.62 -0.52 16.55
N GLN A 19 7.22 0.67 16.13
CA GLN A 19 5.82 1.09 16.25
C GLN A 19 4.93 0.40 15.21
N PRO A 20 3.83 -0.24 15.64
CA PRO A 20 2.97 -1.03 14.75
C PRO A 20 2.41 -0.24 13.57
N THR A 21 2.11 1.06 13.76
CA THR A 21 1.61 1.94 12.70
C THR A 21 2.59 2.04 11.53
N PHE A 22 3.87 2.31 11.84
CA PHE A 22 4.90 2.45 10.80
C PHE A 22 5.20 1.11 10.15
N ILE A 23 5.35 0.04 10.93
CA ILE A 23 5.59 -1.30 10.38
C ILE A 23 4.47 -1.71 9.44
N SER A 24 3.21 -1.49 9.81
CA SER A 24 2.07 -1.80 8.95
C SER A 24 2.14 -1.06 7.61
N MET A 25 2.43 0.24 7.63
CA MET A 25 2.54 1.04 6.40
C MET A 25 3.75 0.63 5.55
N TYR A 26 4.90 0.32 6.17
CA TYR A 26 6.09 -0.16 5.48
C TYR A 26 5.84 -1.51 4.81
N MET A 27 5.17 -2.44 5.48
CA MET A 27 4.82 -3.75 4.93
C MET A 27 3.80 -3.64 3.80
N ILE A 28 2.77 -2.79 3.94
CA ILE A 28 1.81 -2.52 2.87
C ILE A 28 2.52 -1.92 1.66
N ALA A 29 3.46 -1.00 1.86
CA ALA A 29 4.24 -0.41 0.77
C ALA A 29 5.08 -1.47 0.04
N ALA A 30 5.79 -2.33 0.78
CA ALA A 30 6.61 -3.40 0.21
C ALA A 30 5.76 -4.39 -0.61
N LEU A 31 4.66 -4.86 -0.03
CA LEU A 31 3.75 -5.81 -0.68
C LEU A 31 3.09 -5.20 -1.92
N SER A 32 2.52 -4.01 -1.80
CA SER A 32 1.82 -3.34 -2.91
C SER A 32 2.75 -3.05 -4.08
N MET A 33 3.96 -2.53 -3.79
CA MET A 33 4.94 -2.24 -4.82
C MET A 33 5.49 -3.52 -5.46
N GLY A 34 5.75 -4.56 -4.66
CA GLY A 34 6.17 -5.85 -5.18
C GLY A 34 5.14 -6.47 -6.12
N ILE A 35 3.85 -6.43 -5.75
CA ILE A 35 2.73 -6.87 -6.60
C ILE A 35 2.68 -6.05 -7.89
N PHE A 36 2.70 -4.74 -7.79
CA PHE A 36 2.62 -3.84 -8.92
C PHE A 36 3.74 -4.09 -9.95
N VAL A 37 4.98 -4.14 -9.48
CA VAL A 37 6.15 -4.38 -10.33
C VAL A 37 6.10 -5.77 -10.96
N SER A 38 5.69 -6.80 -10.21
CA SER A 38 5.56 -8.17 -10.75
C SER A 38 4.55 -8.22 -11.91
N VAL A 39 3.40 -7.57 -11.76
CA VAL A 39 2.41 -7.52 -12.85
C VAL A 39 3.01 -6.84 -14.09
N TYR A 40 3.61 -5.67 -13.94
CA TYR A 40 4.17 -4.94 -15.07
C TYR A 40 5.34 -5.65 -15.74
N ASN A 41 6.19 -6.34 -14.97
CA ASN A 41 7.32 -7.08 -15.50
C ASN A 41 6.89 -8.28 -16.33
N TYR A 42 5.87 -9.02 -15.91
CA TYR A 42 5.53 -10.31 -16.53
C TYR A 42 4.33 -10.23 -17.48
N LEU A 43 3.50 -9.17 -17.39
CA LEU A 43 2.38 -8.98 -18.30
C LEU A 43 2.84 -8.79 -19.75
N SER A 44 3.96 -8.11 -19.99
CA SER A 44 4.52 -7.95 -21.33
C SER A 44 4.78 -9.30 -21.99
N PHE A 45 5.37 -10.27 -21.27
CA PHE A 45 5.61 -11.61 -21.80
C PHE A 45 4.32 -12.36 -22.11
N LEU A 46 3.26 -12.17 -21.30
CA LEU A 46 1.95 -12.75 -21.58
C LEU A 46 1.34 -12.15 -22.87
N LEU A 47 1.41 -10.82 -23.04
CA LEU A 47 0.82 -10.14 -24.19
C LEU A 47 1.57 -10.42 -25.50
N GLU A 48 2.87 -10.67 -25.44
CA GLU A 48 3.69 -11.09 -26.58
C GLU A 48 3.58 -12.61 -26.88
N SER A 49 3.04 -13.39 -25.94
CA SER A 49 2.88 -14.83 -26.11
C SER A 49 1.96 -15.16 -27.30
N PRO A 50 2.00 -16.41 -27.84
CA PRO A 50 1.13 -16.84 -28.94
C PRO A 50 -0.37 -16.66 -28.68
N LEU A 51 -0.79 -16.53 -27.42
CA LEU A 51 -2.19 -16.33 -27.04
C LEU A 51 -2.74 -14.99 -27.51
N PHE A 52 -1.95 -13.91 -27.38
CA PHE A 52 -2.35 -12.56 -27.78
C PHE A 52 -1.56 -12.05 -28.99
N ALA A 53 -0.34 -12.52 -29.16
CA ALA A 53 0.58 -12.21 -30.27
C ALA A 53 0.67 -10.69 -30.57
N LEU A 54 0.65 -9.86 -29.51
CA LEU A 54 0.73 -8.41 -29.66
C LEU A 54 2.15 -8.00 -30.05
N PRO A 55 2.30 -7.11 -31.03
CA PRO A 55 3.60 -6.56 -31.39
C PRO A 55 4.14 -5.67 -30.25
N HIS A 56 5.46 -5.68 -30.06
CA HIS A 56 6.15 -5.02 -28.97
C HIS A 56 5.77 -3.54 -28.76
N HIS A 57 5.53 -2.79 -29.83
CA HIS A 57 5.13 -1.38 -29.73
C HIS A 57 3.73 -1.20 -29.12
N LEU A 58 2.79 -2.15 -29.30
CA LEU A 58 1.49 -2.12 -28.65
C LEU A 58 1.59 -2.54 -27.17
N VAL A 59 2.46 -3.51 -26.87
CA VAL A 59 2.73 -3.89 -25.49
C VAL A 59 3.32 -2.71 -24.70
N ALA A 60 4.20 -1.91 -25.32
CA ALA A 60 4.73 -0.71 -24.67
C ALA A 60 3.65 0.31 -24.27
N MET A 61 2.48 0.32 -24.96
CA MET A 61 1.37 1.21 -24.61
C MET A 61 0.74 0.91 -23.24
N ILE A 62 0.98 -0.26 -22.64
CA ILE A 62 0.51 -0.57 -21.27
C ILE A 62 1.04 0.45 -20.24
N PHE A 63 2.21 1.03 -20.50
CA PHE A 63 2.76 2.08 -19.64
C PHE A 63 1.94 3.38 -19.63
N MET A 64 1.06 3.59 -20.62
CA MET A 64 0.10 4.70 -20.57
C MET A 64 -0.90 4.55 -19.41
N MET A 65 -1.07 3.33 -18.88
CA MET A 65 -1.90 3.12 -17.67
C MET A 65 -1.36 3.86 -16.43
N TYR A 66 -0.12 4.33 -16.44
CA TYR A 66 0.38 5.24 -15.39
C TYR A 66 -0.43 6.53 -15.30
N ILE A 67 -1.13 6.95 -16.36
CA ILE A 67 -2.08 8.07 -16.31
C ILE A 67 -3.22 7.76 -15.31
N ALA A 68 -3.75 6.52 -15.35
CA ALA A 68 -4.73 6.09 -14.36
C ALA A 68 -4.16 6.14 -12.92
N GLY A 69 -2.87 5.84 -12.77
CA GLY A 69 -2.17 5.97 -11.48
C GLY A 69 -2.11 7.42 -10.99
N ILE A 70 -1.78 8.37 -11.86
CA ILE A 70 -1.77 9.80 -11.50
C ILE A 70 -3.15 10.23 -11.01
N ILE A 71 -4.20 9.85 -11.74
CA ILE A 71 -5.60 10.13 -11.35
C ILE A 71 -5.91 9.48 -9.99
N GLY A 72 -5.49 8.22 -9.78
CA GLY A 72 -5.67 7.50 -8.52
C GLY A 72 -5.02 8.21 -7.33
N SER A 73 -3.80 8.71 -7.50
CA SER A 73 -3.08 9.48 -6.49
C SER A 73 -3.82 10.78 -6.13
N VAL A 74 -4.27 11.54 -7.13
CA VAL A 74 -5.01 12.80 -6.93
C VAL A 74 -6.35 12.54 -6.25
N VAL A 75 -7.10 11.53 -6.69
CA VAL A 75 -8.39 11.16 -6.10
C VAL A 75 -8.21 10.71 -4.65
N ALA A 76 -7.27 9.83 -4.37
CA ALA A 76 -6.98 9.36 -3.02
C ALA A 76 -6.54 10.51 -2.10
N GLY A 77 -5.70 11.41 -2.58
CA GLY A 77 -5.29 12.62 -1.87
C GLY A 77 -6.49 13.50 -1.48
N SER A 78 -7.33 13.85 -2.45
CA SER A 78 -8.52 14.70 -2.24
C SER A 78 -9.56 14.05 -1.31
N LEU A 79 -9.78 12.74 -1.46
CA LEU A 79 -10.71 12.00 -0.60
C LEU A 79 -10.21 11.92 0.85
N SER A 80 -8.90 11.84 1.05
CA SER A 80 -8.31 11.76 2.38
C SER A 80 -8.35 13.08 3.16
N ASP A 81 -8.79 14.17 2.55
CA ASP A 81 -9.12 15.42 3.24
C ASP A 81 -10.53 15.40 3.88
N LYS A 82 -11.40 14.51 3.40
CA LYS A 82 -12.80 14.38 3.85
C LYS A 82 -13.05 13.11 4.66
N PHE A 83 -12.32 12.05 4.39
CA PHE A 83 -12.50 10.73 4.99
C PHE A 83 -11.20 10.25 5.64
N ALA A 84 -11.33 9.38 6.64
CA ALA A 84 -10.19 8.78 7.32
C ALA A 84 -9.29 8.03 6.32
N PRO A 85 -7.99 8.38 6.21
CA PRO A 85 -7.08 7.78 5.24
C PRO A 85 -6.91 6.27 5.44
N GLU A 86 -7.12 5.74 6.65
CA GLU A 86 -7.04 4.33 6.98
C GLU A 86 -8.15 3.53 6.28
N ILE A 87 -9.38 4.06 6.24
CA ILE A 87 -10.53 3.43 5.59
C ILE A 87 -10.35 3.46 4.07
N LEU A 88 -9.88 4.60 3.55
CA LEU A 88 -9.59 4.75 2.12
C LEU A 88 -8.47 3.80 1.68
N LEU A 89 -7.44 3.61 2.52
CA LEU A 89 -6.34 2.67 2.26
C LEU A 89 -6.87 1.24 2.08
N GLN A 90 -7.78 0.80 2.94
CA GLN A 90 -8.41 -0.51 2.80
C GLN A 90 -9.24 -0.61 1.53
N GLY A 91 -9.98 0.46 1.19
CA GLY A 91 -10.76 0.54 -0.05
C GLY A 91 -9.89 0.45 -1.30
N THR A 92 -8.75 1.12 -1.32
CA THR A 92 -7.81 1.03 -2.46
C THR A 92 -7.15 -0.34 -2.57
N LEU A 93 -6.83 -1.01 -1.46
CA LEU A 93 -6.32 -2.39 -1.49
C LEU A 93 -7.39 -3.38 -2.01
N LEU A 94 -8.66 -3.23 -1.62
CA LEU A 94 -9.75 -4.04 -2.16
C LEU A 94 -9.94 -3.81 -3.66
N LEU A 95 -9.89 -2.56 -4.10
CA LEU A 95 -9.97 -2.20 -5.52
C LEU A 95 -8.79 -2.79 -6.30
N MET A 96 -7.59 -2.82 -5.71
CA MET A 96 -6.42 -3.46 -6.27
C MET A 96 -6.67 -4.97 -6.49
N GLY A 97 -7.35 -5.63 -5.53
CA GLY A 97 -7.77 -7.04 -5.67
C GLY A 97 -8.74 -7.27 -6.82
N ILE A 98 -9.67 -6.36 -7.03
CA ILE A 98 -10.59 -6.43 -8.19
C ILE A 98 -9.80 -6.31 -9.49
N GLY A 99 -8.88 -5.33 -9.61
CA GLY A 99 -8.02 -5.19 -10.76
C GLY A 99 -7.18 -6.45 -11.03
N MET A 100 -6.58 -7.03 -9.99
CA MET A 100 -5.84 -8.29 -10.07
C MET A 100 -6.70 -9.45 -10.54
N SER A 101 -7.93 -9.58 -10.04
CA SER A 101 -8.85 -10.66 -10.45
C SER A 101 -9.23 -10.56 -11.94
N CYS A 102 -9.33 -9.36 -12.48
CA CYS A 102 -9.54 -9.16 -13.93
C CYS A 102 -8.39 -9.74 -14.77
N LEU A 103 -7.15 -9.77 -14.25
CA LEU A 103 -5.98 -10.31 -14.96
C LEU A 103 -6.01 -11.85 -15.10
N LEU A 104 -6.91 -12.54 -14.41
CA LEU A 104 -7.17 -13.97 -14.59
C LEU A 104 -8.05 -14.27 -15.83
N VAL A 105 -8.74 -13.26 -16.35
CA VAL A 105 -9.60 -13.42 -17.52
C VAL A 105 -8.79 -13.20 -18.79
N MET A 106 -8.61 -14.26 -19.60
CA MET A 106 -7.78 -14.22 -20.82
C MET A 106 -8.49 -13.51 -22.00
N LYS A 107 -8.97 -12.26 -21.74
CA LYS A 107 -9.51 -11.35 -22.74
C LYS A 107 -8.77 -10.03 -22.68
N LEU A 108 -8.16 -9.60 -23.78
CA LEU A 108 -7.29 -8.43 -23.82
C LEU A 108 -7.91 -7.17 -23.18
N TRP A 109 -9.15 -6.84 -23.52
CA TRP A 109 -9.81 -5.65 -22.98
C TRP A 109 -10.07 -5.73 -21.47
N ILE A 110 -10.30 -6.95 -20.91
CA ILE A 110 -10.45 -7.15 -19.47
C ILE A 110 -9.09 -7.01 -18.77
N ILE A 111 -8.02 -7.52 -19.37
CA ILE A 111 -6.66 -7.36 -18.87
C ILE A 111 -6.28 -5.87 -18.83
N VAL A 112 -6.56 -5.13 -19.89
CA VAL A 112 -6.27 -3.67 -19.94
C VAL A 112 -7.08 -2.92 -18.89
N LEU A 113 -8.37 -3.23 -18.74
CA LEU A 113 -9.22 -2.66 -17.69
C LEU A 113 -8.69 -3.00 -16.30
N GLY A 114 -8.37 -4.27 -16.04
CA GLY A 114 -7.80 -4.75 -14.78
C GLY A 114 -6.48 -4.06 -14.45
N LEU A 115 -5.61 -3.88 -15.44
CA LEU A 115 -4.36 -3.16 -15.27
C LEU A 115 -4.59 -1.68 -14.91
N GLY A 116 -5.56 -1.02 -15.55
CA GLY A 116 -5.95 0.35 -15.25
C GLY A 116 -6.44 0.49 -13.79
N ILE A 117 -7.33 -0.41 -13.35
CA ILE A 117 -7.84 -0.45 -11.98
C ILE A 117 -6.72 -0.73 -10.98
N LEU A 118 -5.85 -1.70 -11.27
CA LEU A 118 -4.69 -2.04 -10.45
C LEU A 118 -3.76 -0.84 -10.29
N THR A 119 -3.45 -0.15 -11.38
CA THR A 119 -2.55 1.01 -11.36
C THR A 119 -3.16 2.18 -10.61
N PHE A 120 -4.43 2.49 -10.85
CA PHE A 120 -5.18 3.52 -10.13
C PHE A 120 -5.16 3.25 -8.61
N SER A 121 -5.50 2.04 -8.20
CA SER A 121 -5.59 1.67 -6.80
C SER A 121 -4.22 1.59 -6.12
N PHE A 122 -3.20 1.10 -6.79
CA PHE A 122 -1.84 1.05 -6.28
C PHE A 122 -1.31 2.46 -5.95
N PHE A 123 -1.44 3.42 -6.87
CA PHE A 123 -0.99 4.81 -6.62
C PHE A 123 -1.82 5.48 -5.52
N GLY A 124 -3.12 5.18 -5.43
CA GLY A 124 -3.97 5.58 -4.31
C GLY A 124 -3.47 5.02 -2.99
N THR A 125 -3.17 3.72 -2.92
CA THR A 125 -2.62 3.04 -1.74
C THR A 125 -1.30 3.68 -1.30
N HIS A 126 -0.38 3.94 -2.25
CA HIS A 126 0.90 4.59 -1.98
C HIS A 126 0.72 5.99 -1.37
N THR A 127 -0.17 6.80 -1.95
CA THR A 127 -0.49 8.15 -1.48
C THR A 127 -1.04 8.12 -0.05
N LEU A 128 -1.99 7.23 0.23
CA LEU A 128 -2.62 7.11 1.55
C LEU A 128 -1.65 6.58 2.61
N ALA A 129 -0.87 5.55 2.31
CA ALA A 129 0.14 5.00 3.23
C ALA A 129 1.21 6.05 3.58
N SER A 130 1.69 6.79 2.59
CA SER A 130 2.64 7.89 2.78
C SER A 130 2.05 9.02 3.64
N ARG A 131 0.76 9.35 3.44
CA ARG A 131 0.04 10.35 4.25
C ARG A 131 -0.10 9.89 5.70
N ILE A 132 -0.50 8.63 5.95
CA ILE A 132 -0.61 8.07 7.31
C ILE A 132 0.73 8.17 8.04
N ILE A 133 1.83 7.81 7.37
CA ILE A 133 3.18 7.96 7.93
C ILE A 133 3.46 9.42 8.28
N SER A 134 3.17 10.35 7.38
CA SER A 134 3.43 11.78 7.58
C SER A 134 2.65 12.36 8.76
N ILE A 135 1.41 11.92 8.98
CA ILE A 135 0.57 12.36 10.10
C ILE A 135 1.15 11.85 11.44
N HIS A 136 1.57 10.59 11.50
CA HIS A 136 2.03 9.97 12.75
C HIS A 136 3.49 10.24 13.10
N ALA A 137 4.32 10.55 12.11
CA ALA A 137 5.77 10.73 12.31
C ALA A 137 6.16 12.06 12.98
N GLN A 138 5.26 13.05 13.06
CA GLN A 138 5.51 14.34 13.69
C GLN A 138 6.89 14.96 13.27
N ASN A 139 7.82 15.05 14.21
CA ASN A 139 9.17 15.61 13.98
C ASN A 139 10.10 14.65 13.21
N LEU A 140 9.72 13.38 13.02
CA LEU A 140 10.53 12.35 12.36
C LEU A 140 10.08 12.06 10.91
N LYS A 141 9.30 12.94 10.28
CA LYS A 141 8.74 12.75 8.94
C LYS A 141 9.78 12.34 7.90
N SER A 142 10.91 13.02 7.86
CA SER A 142 11.99 12.73 6.89
C SER A 142 12.53 11.31 7.08
N SER A 143 12.86 10.92 8.32
CA SER A 143 13.38 9.58 8.63
C SER A 143 12.35 8.49 8.34
N ALA A 144 11.08 8.70 8.72
CA ALA A 144 10.00 7.76 8.46
C ALA A 144 9.76 7.56 6.95
N THR A 145 9.82 8.65 6.18
CA THR A 145 9.69 8.59 4.71
C THR A 145 10.87 7.87 4.07
N CYS A 146 12.11 8.07 4.54
CA CYS A 146 13.27 7.32 4.03
C CYS A 146 13.11 5.81 4.27
N ILE A 147 12.66 5.40 5.46
CA ILE A 147 12.41 3.98 5.76
C ILE A 147 11.27 3.44 4.89
N TYR A 148 10.21 4.23 4.68
CA TYR A 148 9.12 3.86 3.78
C TYR A 148 9.62 3.54 2.36
N TRP A 149 10.44 4.42 1.78
CA TRP A 149 11.03 4.20 0.46
C TRP A 149 11.97 2.99 0.43
N LEU A 150 12.70 2.74 1.51
CA LEU A 150 13.53 1.53 1.63
C LEU A 150 12.68 0.26 1.51
N PHE A 151 11.61 0.15 2.28
CA PHE A 151 10.69 -1.00 2.22
C PHE A 151 9.98 -1.12 0.87
N TYR A 152 9.59 0.01 0.29
CA TYR A 152 8.99 0.09 -1.03
C TYR A 152 9.90 -0.52 -2.11
N TYR A 153 11.18 -0.13 -2.14
CA TYR A 153 12.13 -0.67 -3.11
C TYR A 153 12.57 -2.10 -2.78
N LEU A 154 12.68 -2.47 -1.51
CA LEU A 154 12.92 -3.86 -1.11
C LEU A 154 11.79 -4.78 -1.58
N GLY A 155 10.54 -4.36 -1.41
CA GLY A 155 9.38 -5.09 -1.92
C GLY A 155 9.41 -5.25 -3.44
N SER A 156 9.68 -4.16 -4.16
CA SER A 156 9.86 -4.18 -5.61
C SER A 156 10.93 -5.18 -6.06
N SER A 157 12.10 -5.13 -5.43
CA SER A 157 13.24 -5.98 -5.81
C SER A 157 13.02 -7.45 -5.45
N LEU A 158 12.63 -7.73 -4.20
CA LEU A 158 12.49 -9.11 -3.72
C LEU A 158 11.29 -9.81 -4.35
N ILE A 159 10.09 -9.21 -4.23
CA ILE A 159 8.88 -9.82 -4.75
C ILE A 159 8.92 -9.83 -6.28
N GLY A 160 9.33 -8.72 -6.92
CA GLY A 160 9.43 -8.64 -8.37
C GLY A 160 10.37 -9.68 -8.98
N SER A 161 11.48 -10.00 -8.31
CA SER A 161 12.41 -11.03 -8.77
C SER A 161 11.95 -12.46 -8.47
N LEU A 162 11.48 -12.70 -7.23
CA LEU A 162 11.07 -14.06 -6.81
C LEU A 162 9.84 -14.54 -7.58
N THR A 163 8.90 -13.65 -7.90
CA THR A 163 7.72 -14.00 -8.68
C THR A 163 8.04 -14.36 -10.13
N GLY A 164 9.21 -13.98 -10.64
CA GLY A 164 9.72 -14.43 -11.94
C GLY A 164 9.97 -15.93 -11.99
N ILE A 165 10.44 -16.51 -10.90
CA ILE A 165 10.63 -17.97 -10.80
C ILE A 165 9.28 -18.68 -10.93
N VAL A 166 8.24 -18.13 -10.29
CA VAL A 166 6.89 -18.67 -10.38
C VAL A 166 6.33 -18.54 -11.79
N PHE A 167 6.52 -17.38 -12.42
CA PHE A 167 6.05 -17.14 -13.78
C PHE A 167 6.69 -18.14 -14.77
N VAL A 168 8.00 -18.35 -14.69
CA VAL A 168 8.73 -19.26 -15.58
C VAL A 168 8.34 -20.73 -15.34
N SER A 169 8.13 -21.12 -14.07
CA SER A 169 7.85 -22.53 -13.71
C SER A 169 6.38 -22.90 -13.90
N ASN A 170 5.44 -22.00 -13.58
CA ASN A 170 4.01 -22.32 -13.42
C ASN A 170 3.11 -21.42 -14.29
N GLY A 171 3.67 -20.40 -14.95
CA GLY A 171 2.95 -19.50 -15.84
C GLY A 171 2.17 -18.39 -15.13
N TRP A 172 1.37 -17.69 -15.95
CA TRP A 172 0.67 -16.46 -15.56
C TRP A 172 -0.36 -16.64 -14.44
N PHE A 173 -1.16 -17.69 -14.49
CA PHE A 173 -2.22 -17.92 -13.48
C PHE A 173 -1.63 -18.08 -12.08
N SER A 174 -0.61 -18.93 -11.93
CA SER A 174 0.06 -19.14 -10.65
C SER A 174 0.76 -17.88 -10.13
N LEU A 175 1.31 -17.07 -11.03
CA LEU A 175 1.85 -15.76 -10.69
C LEU A 175 0.75 -14.88 -10.06
N VAL A 176 -0.38 -14.70 -10.73
CA VAL A 176 -1.47 -13.85 -10.24
C VAL A 176 -2.07 -14.38 -8.95
N GLU A 177 -2.21 -15.70 -8.78
CA GLU A 177 -2.67 -16.33 -7.53
C GLU A 177 -1.77 -16.00 -6.35
N ILE A 178 -0.44 -16.13 -6.52
CA ILE A 178 0.52 -15.77 -5.46
C ILE A 178 0.45 -14.28 -5.14
N LEU A 179 0.34 -13.42 -6.15
CA LEU A 179 0.19 -11.98 -5.94
C LEU A 179 -1.10 -11.63 -5.21
N LEU A 180 -2.21 -12.34 -5.48
CA LEU A 180 -3.47 -12.20 -4.73
C LEU A 180 -3.32 -12.64 -3.27
N LEU A 181 -2.55 -13.70 -2.98
CA LEU A 181 -2.24 -14.11 -1.60
C LEU A 181 -1.41 -13.05 -0.86
N LEU A 182 -0.44 -12.44 -1.53
CA LEU A 182 0.34 -11.33 -0.96
C LEU A 182 -0.53 -10.10 -0.69
N LEU A 183 -1.46 -9.81 -1.60
CA LEU A 183 -2.44 -8.72 -1.43
C LEU A 183 -3.40 -8.99 -0.27
N LEU A 184 -3.83 -10.24 -0.08
CA LEU A 184 -4.62 -10.65 1.08
C LEU A 184 -3.83 -10.39 2.38
N GLY A 185 -2.53 -10.68 2.40
CA GLY A 185 -1.64 -10.32 3.51
C GLY A 185 -1.64 -8.82 3.79
N ALA A 186 -1.54 -7.97 2.76
CA ALA A 186 -1.61 -6.52 2.91
C ALA A 186 -2.98 -6.05 3.44
N LEU A 187 -4.08 -6.66 2.99
CA LEU A 187 -5.44 -6.40 3.49
C LEU A 187 -5.60 -6.79 4.96
N ILE A 188 -5.05 -7.92 5.38
CA ILE A 188 -5.07 -8.34 6.78
C ILE A 188 -4.31 -7.33 7.64
N ILE A 189 -3.12 -6.91 7.23
CA ILE A 189 -2.32 -5.90 7.93
C ILE A 189 -3.09 -4.59 8.06
N ALA A 190 -3.72 -4.11 6.98
CA ALA A 190 -4.53 -2.90 6.99
C ALA A 190 -5.75 -3.02 7.93
N SER A 191 -6.43 -4.17 7.92
CA SER A 191 -7.59 -4.44 8.78
C SER A 191 -7.21 -4.47 10.26
N LEU A 192 -6.11 -5.14 10.61
CA LEU A 192 -5.59 -5.18 11.99
C LEU A 192 -5.17 -3.79 12.47
N PHE A 193 -4.58 -2.99 11.59
CA PHE A 193 -4.22 -1.61 11.89
C PHE A 193 -5.46 -0.76 12.21
N ILE A 194 -6.50 -0.82 11.37
CA ILE A 194 -7.76 -0.07 11.58
C ILE A 194 -8.45 -0.51 12.88
N PHE A 195 -8.52 -1.83 13.15
CA PHE A 195 -9.13 -2.35 14.35
C PHE A 195 -8.43 -1.82 15.62
N LYS A 196 -7.10 -1.88 15.65
CA LYS A 196 -6.30 -1.38 16.77
C LYS A 196 -6.45 0.13 16.97
N TYR A 197 -6.47 0.89 15.87
CA TYR A 197 -6.63 2.35 15.89
C TYR A 197 -7.99 2.77 16.46
N ARG A 198 -9.09 2.16 15.99
CA ARG A 198 -10.44 2.41 16.48
C ARG A 198 -10.64 2.03 17.94
N PHE A 199 -10.00 0.95 18.40
CA PHE A 199 -10.07 0.53 19.80
C PHE A 199 -9.38 1.54 20.72
N TYR A 200 -8.23 2.06 20.28
CA TYR A 200 -7.48 3.06 21.05
C TYR A 200 -8.22 4.42 21.15
N GLU A 201 -8.84 4.88 20.08
CA GLU A 201 -9.66 6.11 20.12
C GLU A 201 -10.86 5.98 21.06
N LYS A 202 -11.58 4.87 20.99
CA LYS A 202 -12.68 4.61 21.92
C LYS A 202 -12.24 4.61 23.36
N SER A 203 -11.10 4.02 23.71
CA SER A 203 -10.59 3.98 25.06
C SER A 203 -10.23 5.38 25.60
N LYS A 204 -9.71 6.26 24.76
CA LYS A 204 -9.41 7.66 25.11
C LYS A 204 -10.69 8.46 25.42
N VAL A 205 -11.73 8.30 24.63
CA VAL A 205 -13.02 8.98 24.84
C VAL A 205 -13.66 8.52 26.18
N TYR A 206 -13.61 7.22 26.48
CA TYR A 206 -14.13 6.70 27.75
C TYR A 206 -13.31 7.17 28.98
N SER A 207 -12.00 7.33 28.86
CA SER A 207 -11.18 7.85 29.95
C SER A 207 -11.46 9.33 30.21
N HIS A 208 -11.66 10.15 29.19
CA HIS A 208 -12.01 11.57 29.35
C HIS A 208 -13.39 11.76 29.99
N HIS A 209 -14.39 10.92 29.68
CA HIS A 209 -15.70 10.98 30.33
C HIS A 209 -15.66 10.55 31.79
N ARG A 210 -14.75 9.66 32.17
CA ARG A 210 -14.65 9.19 33.56
C ARG A 210 -13.96 10.19 34.51
N TYR A 211 -12.98 10.95 34.03
CA TYR A 211 -12.28 11.97 34.82
C TYR A 211 -12.99 13.34 34.82
N GLY A 212 -13.84 13.63 33.80
CA GLY A 212 -14.61 14.87 33.75
C GLY A 212 -15.88 14.89 34.65
N SER A 213 -16.30 13.74 35.16
CA SER A 213 -17.46 13.67 36.09
C SER A 213 -17.10 13.81 37.57
N ASP A 214 -15.83 13.64 37.94
CA ASP A 214 -15.40 13.70 39.33
C ASP A 214 -15.12 15.14 39.83
N ASP A 215 -14.89 16.09 38.89
CA ASP A 215 -14.63 17.50 39.24
C ASP A 215 -15.89 18.34 39.52
N VAL A 216 -17.09 17.81 39.28
CA VAL A 216 -18.37 18.54 39.46
C VAL A 216 -18.96 18.33 40.88
N HIS A 217 -18.46 17.39 41.67
CA HIS A 217 -18.99 17.09 43.01
C HIS A 217 -18.13 17.58 44.15
N SER A 218 -17.06 18.37 43.91
CA SER A 218 -16.21 18.89 45.01
C SER A 218 -16.37 20.39 45.30
N CYS A 219 -17.41 21.05 44.76
CA CYS A 219 -17.76 22.42 45.10
C CYS A 219 -19.24 22.49 45.55
N SER A 220 -19.49 22.03 46.78
CA SER A 220 -20.69 22.36 47.55
C SER A 220 -20.35 22.34 49.05
#